data_7cd7af047b0378708060497c1ae4437a
#
_entry.id   7cd7af047b0378708060497c1ae4437a
#
_cell.length_a   1.000
_cell.length_b   1.000
_cell.length_c   1.000
_cell.angle_alpha   90.00
_cell.angle_beta   90.00
_cell.angle_gamma   90.00
#
_symmetry.space_group_name_H-M   'P 1'
#
loop_
_entity.id
_entity.type
_entity.pdbx_description
1 polymer ?
#
loop_
_entity_poly.entity_id
_entity_poly.type
_entity_poly.pdbx_seq_one_letter_code
_entity_poly.pdbx_strand_id
1 'polypeptide(L)'
;MVEFRTTDQLQAGLAEVERSPIDDGTLELIVQRPATDEREVLDEAALSATEGLVGDSWNQRGSSRTDDGGPHPDMQLNIINSRFLALIAGDPERMALAGDQLVVDLSLGSADLPPWSLLRIGDSVIEVTDQPHTGCAKFTKRFGLDAFHFL
;
A
#
# COMPACT_ATOMS: atom_id res chain seq x y z
N MET A 1 24.34 -5.05 -4.99
CA MET A 1 23.56 -6.00 -4.15
C MET A 1 22.57 -5.23 -3.30
N VAL A 2 21.32 -5.67 -3.27
CA VAL A 2 20.30 -5.06 -2.42
C VAL A 2 20.44 -5.63 -1.00
N GLU A 3 20.52 -4.73 -0.03
CA GLU A 3 20.60 -5.10 1.38
C GLU A 3 19.22 -4.90 2.02
N PHE A 4 18.66 -5.99 2.56
CA PHE A 4 17.35 -5.94 3.21
C PHE A 4 17.46 -5.47 4.66
N ARG A 5 16.41 -4.82 5.16
CA ARG A 5 16.35 -4.43 6.57
C ARG A 5 16.17 -5.64 7.46
N THR A 6 16.88 -5.66 8.57
CA THR A 6 16.71 -6.67 9.62
C THR A 6 15.55 -6.28 10.54
N THR A 7 15.05 -7.23 11.32
CA THR A 7 14.02 -6.97 12.34
C THR A 7 14.47 -5.88 13.31
N ASP A 8 15.73 -5.89 13.75
CA ASP A 8 16.25 -4.86 14.66
C ASP A 8 16.23 -3.46 14.02
N GLN A 9 16.59 -3.35 12.74
CA GLN A 9 16.53 -2.09 12.00
C GLN A 9 15.10 -1.60 11.84
N LEU A 10 14.16 -2.51 11.57
CA LEU A 10 12.74 -2.17 11.46
C LEU A 10 12.18 -1.66 12.78
N GLN A 11 12.49 -2.32 13.89
CA GLN A 11 12.05 -1.88 15.20
C GLN A 11 12.68 -0.55 15.60
N ALA A 12 13.94 -0.31 15.26
CA ALA A 12 14.61 0.95 15.54
C ALA A 12 13.95 2.14 14.80
N GLY A 13 13.37 1.89 13.61
CA GLY A 13 12.69 2.91 12.82
C GLY A 13 11.22 3.11 13.17
N LEU A 14 10.64 2.27 14.02
CA LEU A 14 9.20 2.26 14.28
C LEU A 14 8.71 3.56 14.92
N ALA A 15 9.51 4.20 15.76
CA ALA A 15 9.15 5.47 16.41
C ALA A 15 8.82 6.57 15.39
N GLU A 16 9.54 6.61 14.26
CA GLU A 16 9.26 7.58 13.19
C GLU A 16 7.92 7.27 12.50
N VAL A 17 7.62 5.99 12.30
CA VAL A 17 6.33 5.56 11.73
C VAL A 17 5.19 5.97 12.65
N GLU A 18 5.36 5.81 13.96
CA GLU A 18 4.34 6.14 14.97
C GLU A 18 4.07 7.64 15.09
N ARG A 19 4.97 8.49 14.55
CA ARG A 19 4.77 9.94 14.47
C ARG A 19 3.92 10.36 13.28
N SER A 20 3.42 9.44 12.48
CA SER A 20 2.56 9.77 11.34
C SER A 20 1.35 10.59 11.79
N PRO A 21 0.93 11.61 11.01
CA PRO A 21 -0.23 12.40 11.40
C PRO A 21 -1.51 11.55 11.40
N ILE A 22 -2.41 11.88 12.32
CA ILE A 22 -3.71 11.20 12.43
C ILE A 22 -4.70 11.79 11.41
N ASP A 23 -4.50 13.04 11.04
CA ASP A 23 -5.36 13.79 10.14
C ASP A 23 -4.51 14.72 9.28
N ASP A 24 -5.08 15.24 8.19
CA ASP A 24 -4.39 16.15 7.27
C ASP A 24 -3.03 15.61 6.78
N GLY A 25 -3.01 14.34 6.41
CA GLY A 25 -1.83 13.70 5.85
C GLY A 25 -1.55 14.14 4.41
N THR A 26 -0.50 13.58 3.84
CA THR A 26 -0.04 13.90 2.49
C THR A 26 0.00 12.64 1.62
N LEU A 27 -0.55 12.74 0.41
CA LEU A 27 -0.37 11.71 -0.61
C LEU A 27 1.01 11.92 -1.24
N GLU A 28 1.93 10.98 -1.00
CA GLU A 28 3.32 11.15 -1.41
C GLU A 28 3.69 10.40 -2.68
N LEU A 29 2.98 9.32 -3.00
CA LEU A 29 3.29 8.51 -4.18
C LEU A 29 2.01 7.84 -4.69
N ILE A 30 1.83 7.84 -6.01
CA ILE A 30 0.78 7.10 -6.70
C ILE A 30 1.47 6.09 -7.60
N VAL A 31 1.12 4.82 -7.48
CA VAL A 31 1.71 3.73 -8.26
C VAL A 31 0.62 3.01 -9.03
N GLN A 32 0.77 3.00 -10.34
CA GLN A 32 -0.05 2.19 -11.25
C GLN A 32 0.67 0.88 -11.55
N ARG A 33 -0.08 -0.21 -11.55
CA ARG A 33 0.42 -1.52 -11.96
C ARG A 33 -0.25 -1.90 -13.27
N PRO A 34 0.29 -1.46 -14.42
CA PRO A 34 -0.38 -1.71 -15.71
C PRO A 34 -0.43 -3.19 -16.07
N ALA A 35 0.53 -3.97 -15.60
CA ALA A 35 0.58 -5.41 -15.79
C ALA A 35 1.36 -6.05 -14.63
N THR A 36 1.40 -7.39 -14.60
CA THR A 36 2.15 -8.13 -13.58
C THR A 36 3.62 -7.73 -13.58
N ASP A 37 4.16 -7.43 -12.41
CA ASP A 37 5.55 -7.00 -12.18
C ASP A 37 5.93 -5.67 -12.83
N GLU A 38 4.97 -4.94 -13.40
CA GLU A 38 5.17 -3.60 -13.92
C GLU A 38 4.71 -2.55 -12.88
N ARG A 39 5.43 -1.44 -12.82
CA ARG A 39 5.15 -0.32 -11.92
C ARG A 39 5.36 0.99 -12.66
N GLU A 40 4.43 1.91 -12.51
CA GLU A 40 4.52 3.25 -13.07
C GLU A 40 4.14 4.25 -11.99
N VAL A 41 5.02 5.21 -11.73
CA VAL A 41 4.75 6.30 -10.77
C VAL A 41 4.03 7.43 -11.49
N LEU A 42 2.91 7.87 -10.94
CA LEU A 42 2.06 8.89 -11.54
C LEU A 42 2.05 10.16 -10.69
N ASP A 43 1.97 11.32 -11.35
CA ASP A 43 1.75 12.59 -10.68
C ASP A 43 0.28 12.80 -10.33
N GLU A 44 -0.62 12.21 -11.12
CA GLU A 44 -2.06 12.32 -10.97
C GLU A 44 -2.73 11.04 -11.44
N ALA A 45 -3.82 10.67 -10.77
CA ALA A 45 -4.60 9.50 -11.17
C ALA A 45 -6.08 9.73 -10.89
N ALA A 46 -6.93 9.01 -11.63
CA ALA A 46 -8.37 8.98 -11.40
C ALA A 46 -8.75 7.71 -10.66
N LEU A 47 -9.74 7.80 -9.78
CA LEU A 47 -10.33 6.66 -9.09
C LEU A 47 -11.74 6.40 -9.63
N SER A 48 -12.08 5.13 -9.74
CA SER A 48 -13.39 4.68 -10.21
C SER A 48 -13.93 3.60 -9.28
N ALA A 49 -15.21 3.64 -9.01
CA ALA A 49 -15.86 2.63 -8.16
C ALA A 49 -15.79 1.22 -8.78
N THR A 50 -15.64 1.12 -10.09
CA THR A 50 -15.58 -0.15 -10.82
C THR A 50 -14.17 -0.62 -11.13
N GLU A 51 -13.21 0.30 -11.24
CA GLU A 51 -11.84 -0.01 -11.67
C GLU A 51 -10.80 0.17 -10.56
N GLY A 52 -11.16 0.84 -9.46
CA GLY A 52 -10.18 1.26 -8.46
C GLY A 52 -9.33 2.40 -9.00
N LEU A 53 -8.02 2.23 -9.08
CA LEU A 53 -7.14 3.17 -9.78
C LEU A 53 -7.27 2.92 -11.29
N VAL A 54 -7.74 3.93 -12.01
CA VAL A 54 -7.92 3.80 -13.46
C VAL A 54 -6.56 3.54 -14.13
N GLY A 55 -6.48 2.46 -14.90
CA GLY A 55 -5.25 2.02 -15.55
C GLY A 55 -4.48 0.94 -14.77
N ASP A 56 -4.82 0.70 -13.51
CA ASP A 56 -4.23 -0.39 -12.73
C ASP A 56 -4.81 -1.75 -13.18
N SER A 57 -4.05 -2.82 -12.99
CA SER A 57 -4.48 -4.16 -13.40
C SER A 57 -5.34 -4.89 -12.38
N TRP A 58 -5.77 -4.22 -11.29
CA TRP A 58 -6.59 -4.86 -10.26
C TRP A 58 -7.82 -5.57 -10.84
N ASN A 59 -8.55 -4.91 -11.74
CA ASN A 59 -9.77 -5.45 -12.33
C ASN A 59 -9.54 -6.64 -13.27
N GLN A 60 -8.29 -6.93 -13.60
CA GLN A 60 -7.89 -8.08 -14.43
C GLN A 60 -7.32 -9.23 -13.59
N ARG A 61 -7.19 -9.03 -12.27
CA ARG A 61 -6.61 -10.01 -11.35
C ARG A 61 -7.71 -10.77 -10.62
N GLY A 62 -7.63 -12.09 -10.64
CA GLY A 62 -8.51 -12.93 -9.84
C GLY A 62 -8.10 -12.93 -8.37
N SER A 63 -9.01 -13.39 -7.52
CA SER A 63 -8.77 -13.58 -6.11
C SER A 63 -9.32 -14.93 -5.65
N SER A 64 -8.55 -15.65 -4.83
CA SER A 64 -9.01 -16.87 -4.20
C SER A 64 -10.04 -16.60 -3.09
N ARG A 65 -10.22 -15.33 -2.72
CA ARG A 65 -11.17 -14.90 -1.68
C ARG A 65 -12.56 -14.57 -2.23
N THR A 66 -12.74 -14.61 -3.55
CA THR A 66 -14.04 -14.40 -4.19
C THR A 66 -14.64 -15.71 -4.68
N ASP A 67 -15.97 -15.81 -4.68
CA ASP A 67 -16.68 -17.01 -5.09
C ASP A 67 -16.53 -17.28 -6.59
N ASP A 68 -16.45 -16.25 -7.40
CA ASP A 68 -16.34 -16.33 -8.86
C ASP A 68 -14.89 -16.31 -9.38
N GLY A 69 -13.90 -16.21 -8.47
CA GLY A 69 -12.50 -16.11 -8.85
C GLY A 69 -12.09 -14.75 -9.45
N GLY A 70 -13.02 -13.80 -9.51
CA GLY A 70 -12.76 -12.45 -10.03
C GLY A 70 -12.08 -11.53 -9.02
N PRO A 71 -11.85 -10.25 -9.40
CA PRO A 71 -11.25 -9.28 -8.48
C PRO A 71 -12.10 -9.08 -7.23
N HIS A 72 -11.45 -8.97 -6.08
CA HIS A 72 -12.15 -8.73 -4.82
C HIS A 72 -12.49 -7.24 -4.69
N PRO A 73 -13.78 -6.85 -4.62
CA PRO A 73 -14.18 -5.42 -4.60
C PRO A 73 -13.59 -4.65 -3.42
N ASP A 74 -13.41 -5.30 -2.28
CA ASP A 74 -12.88 -4.67 -1.07
C ASP A 74 -11.35 -4.52 -1.10
N MET A 75 -10.71 -4.95 -2.18
CA MET A 75 -9.26 -4.88 -2.37
C MET A 75 -8.86 -4.08 -3.61
N GLN A 76 -9.71 -3.16 -4.05
CA GLN A 76 -9.48 -2.31 -5.23
C GLN A 76 -8.22 -1.46 -5.10
N LEU A 77 -7.99 -0.92 -3.91
CA LEU A 77 -6.86 -0.05 -3.61
C LEU A 77 -6.13 -0.57 -2.39
N ASN A 78 -4.83 -0.64 -2.49
CA ASN A 78 -3.95 -0.87 -1.35
C ASN A 78 -3.24 0.43 -1.02
N ILE A 79 -3.27 0.79 0.25
CA ILE A 79 -2.67 2.02 0.77
C ILE A 79 -1.65 1.63 1.81
N ILE A 80 -0.49 2.26 1.77
CA ILE A 80 0.57 2.02 2.75
C ILE A 80 1.06 3.34 3.33
N ASN A 81 1.48 3.30 4.59
CA ASN A 81 2.09 4.44 5.25
C ASN A 81 3.47 4.71 4.65
N SER A 82 3.73 5.96 4.27
CA SER A 82 4.96 6.34 3.58
C SER A 82 6.21 6.17 4.44
N ARG A 83 6.11 6.43 5.74
CA ARG A 83 7.24 6.29 6.68
C ARG A 83 7.60 4.82 6.88
N PHE A 84 6.60 3.96 6.96
CA PHE A 84 6.80 2.51 7.04
C PHE A 84 7.42 1.99 5.75
N LEU A 85 6.90 2.40 4.60
CA LEU A 85 7.43 1.99 3.30
C LEU A 85 8.88 2.46 3.11
N ALA A 86 9.19 3.70 3.48
CA ALA A 86 10.57 4.20 3.42
C ALA A 86 11.51 3.38 4.31
N LEU A 87 11.02 2.97 5.48
CA LEU A 87 11.79 2.14 6.40
C LEU A 87 12.14 0.77 5.79
N ILE A 88 11.15 0.07 5.22
CA ILE A 88 11.38 -1.25 4.65
C ILE A 88 12.14 -1.21 3.32
N ALA A 89 11.89 -0.19 2.51
CA ALA A 89 12.54 -0.06 1.20
C ALA A 89 14.01 0.38 1.32
N GLY A 90 14.32 1.24 2.26
CA GLY A 90 15.66 1.78 2.46
C GLY A 90 16.09 2.82 1.43
N ASP A 91 15.68 2.66 0.19
CA ASP A 91 15.96 3.54 -0.94
C ASP A 91 14.63 4.06 -1.51
N PRO A 92 14.43 5.39 -1.67
CA PRO A 92 13.19 5.93 -2.21
C PRO A 92 12.80 5.36 -3.58
N GLU A 93 13.78 5.02 -4.41
CA GLU A 93 13.52 4.45 -5.73
C GLU A 93 12.87 3.07 -5.67
N ARG A 94 12.98 2.37 -4.54
CA ARG A 94 12.42 1.04 -4.36
C ARG A 94 11.01 1.05 -3.76
N MET A 95 10.48 2.20 -3.38
CA MET A 95 9.17 2.30 -2.72
C MET A 95 8.04 1.78 -3.61
N ALA A 96 8.08 2.05 -4.91
CA ALA A 96 7.07 1.58 -5.85
C ALA A 96 7.00 0.04 -5.97
N LEU A 97 8.05 -0.67 -5.58
CA LEU A 97 8.10 -2.13 -5.65
C LEU A 97 7.11 -2.82 -4.71
N ALA A 98 6.63 -2.14 -3.66
CA ALA A 98 5.61 -2.68 -2.77
C ALA A 98 4.31 -2.99 -3.51
N GLY A 99 3.99 -2.20 -4.55
CA GLY A 99 2.82 -2.41 -5.37
C GLY A 99 1.53 -1.84 -4.79
N ASP A 100 1.62 -1.13 -3.67
CA ASP A 100 0.48 -0.35 -3.18
C ASP A 100 0.24 0.84 -4.08
N GLN A 101 -1.00 1.09 -4.45
CA GLN A 101 -1.33 2.17 -5.37
C GLN A 101 -1.13 3.54 -4.75
N LEU A 102 -1.42 3.68 -3.46
CA LEU A 102 -1.34 4.97 -2.76
C LEU A 102 -0.38 4.87 -1.57
N VAL A 103 0.58 5.78 -1.53
CA VAL A 103 1.54 5.90 -0.44
C VAL A 103 1.29 7.23 0.27
N VAL A 104 0.89 7.18 1.52
CA VAL A 104 0.41 8.35 2.24
C VAL A 104 1.16 8.55 3.55
N ASP A 105 1.43 9.81 3.89
CA ASP A 105 1.93 10.18 5.21
C ASP A 105 0.72 10.40 6.13
N LEU A 106 0.20 9.31 6.64
CA LEU A 106 -0.98 9.29 7.50
C LEU A 106 -0.94 8.01 8.34
N SER A 107 -1.39 8.11 9.59
CA SER A 107 -1.55 6.92 10.44
C SER A 107 -2.66 6.04 9.88
N LEU A 108 -2.31 4.79 9.53
CA LEU A 108 -3.26 3.81 8.99
C LEU A 108 -3.59 2.72 10.02
N GLY A 109 -3.19 2.90 11.27
CA GLY A 109 -3.51 1.96 12.34
C GLY A 109 -5.02 1.85 12.56
N SER A 110 -5.50 0.66 12.93
CA SER A 110 -6.93 0.40 13.10
C SER A 110 -7.56 1.23 14.23
N ALA A 111 -6.77 1.75 15.15
CA ALA A 111 -7.26 2.64 16.20
C ALA A 111 -7.59 4.03 15.65
N ASP A 112 -6.83 4.50 14.66
CA ASP A 112 -7.00 5.83 14.06
C ASP A 112 -7.87 5.78 12.82
N LEU A 113 -7.83 4.68 12.08
CA LEU A 113 -8.57 4.48 10.82
C LEU A 113 -9.19 3.09 10.79
N PRO A 114 -10.24 2.85 11.60
CA PRO A 114 -10.88 1.54 11.65
C PRO A 114 -11.62 1.20 10.35
N PRO A 115 -11.94 -0.09 10.12
CA PRO A 115 -12.77 -0.48 8.99
C PRO A 115 -14.05 0.35 8.89
N TRP A 116 -14.46 0.63 7.66
CA TRP A 116 -15.66 1.41 7.28
C TRP A 116 -15.50 2.92 7.51
N SER A 117 -14.31 3.38 7.88
CA SER A 117 -13.98 4.80 7.88
C SER A 117 -13.92 5.34 6.46
N LEU A 118 -14.29 6.61 6.30
CA LEU A 118 -14.16 7.30 5.02
C LEU A 118 -12.90 8.17 5.04
N LEU A 119 -12.14 8.11 3.96
CA LEU A 119 -10.92 8.89 3.78
C LEU A 119 -11.02 9.73 2.51
N ARG A 120 -10.88 11.03 2.64
CA ARG A 120 -10.82 11.93 1.48
C ARG A 120 -9.38 12.07 1.01
N ILE A 121 -9.17 11.83 -0.29
CA ILE A 121 -7.87 12.04 -0.95
C ILE A 121 -8.15 12.88 -2.19
N GLY A 122 -7.67 14.15 -2.20
CA GLY A 122 -8.03 15.08 -3.26
C GLY A 122 -9.53 15.26 -3.35
N ASP A 123 -10.10 15.02 -4.52
CA ASP A 123 -11.55 15.09 -4.77
C ASP A 123 -12.26 13.75 -4.58
N SER A 124 -11.51 12.71 -4.24
CA SER A 124 -12.05 11.35 -4.09
C SER A 124 -12.28 11.00 -2.63
N VAL A 125 -13.29 10.16 -2.39
CA VAL A 125 -13.56 9.58 -1.08
C VAL A 125 -13.49 8.06 -1.21
N ILE A 126 -12.70 7.43 -0.35
CA ILE A 126 -12.58 5.98 -0.29
C ILE A 126 -13.03 5.46 1.06
N GLU A 127 -13.45 4.21 1.09
CA GLU A 127 -13.85 3.53 2.33
C GLU A 127 -12.81 2.48 2.70
N VAL A 128 -12.40 2.50 3.96
CA VAL A 128 -11.49 1.47 4.51
C VAL A 128 -12.29 0.18 4.67
N THR A 129 -11.77 -0.92 4.13
CA THR A 129 -12.42 -2.23 4.25
C THR A 129 -11.82 -3.03 5.41
N ASP A 130 -12.40 -4.19 5.71
CA ASP A 130 -11.91 -5.09 6.75
C ASP A 130 -10.90 -6.12 6.21
N GLN A 131 -10.53 -6.02 4.93
CA GLN A 131 -9.55 -6.94 4.34
C GLN A 131 -8.15 -6.61 4.83
N PRO A 132 -7.41 -7.60 5.38
CA PRO A 132 -6.08 -7.35 5.90
C PRO A 132 -5.09 -7.10 4.76
N HIS A 133 -4.20 -6.13 4.95
CA HIS A 133 -3.09 -5.90 4.04
C HIS A 133 -1.90 -6.74 4.50
N THR A 134 -1.65 -7.83 3.81
CA THR A 134 -0.56 -8.75 4.13
C THR A 134 0.45 -8.81 3.00
N GLY A 135 1.70 -9.15 3.34
CA GLY A 135 2.73 -9.39 2.35
C GLY A 135 2.49 -10.67 1.56
N CYS A 136 3.24 -10.85 0.50
CA CYS A 136 3.21 -12.03 -0.34
C CYS A 136 4.64 -12.45 -0.71
N ALA A 137 4.77 -13.56 -1.47
CA ALA A 137 6.08 -14.05 -1.90
C ALA A 137 6.88 -12.99 -2.69
N LYS A 138 6.22 -12.20 -3.52
CA LYS A 138 6.87 -11.10 -4.25
C LYS A 138 7.38 -10.01 -3.31
N PHE A 139 6.63 -9.68 -2.27
CA PHE A 139 7.05 -8.74 -1.25
C PHE A 139 8.31 -9.24 -0.53
N THR A 140 8.32 -10.50 -0.13
CA THR A 140 9.49 -11.13 0.51
C THR A 140 10.72 -11.05 -0.39
N LYS A 141 10.56 -11.32 -1.69
CA LYS A 141 11.65 -11.25 -2.65
C LYS A 141 12.23 -9.83 -2.77
N ARG A 142 11.38 -8.80 -2.66
CA ARG A 142 11.78 -7.39 -2.85
C ARG A 142 12.32 -6.74 -1.59
N PHE A 143 11.80 -7.09 -0.43
CA PHE A 143 12.10 -6.42 0.84
C PHE A 143 12.64 -7.33 1.94
N GLY A 144 12.63 -8.64 1.73
CA GLY A 144 13.16 -9.62 2.66
C GLY A 144 12.10 -10.19 3.61
N LEU A 145 12.44 -11.31 4.24
CA LEU A 145 11.55 -12.05 5.12
C LEU A 145 11.24 -11.29 6.42
N ASP A 146 12.23 -10.57 6.96
CA ASP A 146 12.05 -9.77 8.17
C ASP A 146 10.98 -8.69 7.93
N ALA A 147 11.04 -7.99 6.79
CA ALA A 147 10.04 -7.00 6.41
C ALA A 147 8.65 -7.64 6.24
N PHE A 148 8.57 -8.82 5.61
CA PHE A 148 7.32 -9.55 5.46
C PHE A 148 6.66 -9.84 6.81
N HIS A 149 7.43 -10.31 7.77
CA HIS A 149 6.92 -10.66 9.10
C HIS A 149 6.58 -9.43 9.96
N PHE A 150 7.09 -8.26 9.57
CA PHE A 150 6.87 -7.02 10.30
C PHE A 150 5.57 -6.29 9.91
N LEU A 151 4.93 -6.64 8.79
CA LEU A 151 3.69 -6.03 8.29
C LEU A 151 2.53 -6.13 9.28
#